data_3b285c5bb7328c9f0ba0d923fa3f0684
#
_entry.id   3b285c5bb7328c9f0ba0d923fa3f0684
#
_cell.length_a   1.000
_cell.length_b   1.000
_cell.length_c   1.000
_cell.angle_alpha   90.00
_cell.angle_beta   90.00
_cell.angle_gamma   90.00
#
_symmetry.space_group_name_H-M   'P 1'
#
loop_
_entity.id
_entity.type
_entity.pdbx_description
1 polymer ?
#
loop_
_entity_poly.entity_id
_entity_poly.type
_entity_poly.pdbx_seq_one_letter_code
_entity_poly.pdbx_strand_id
1 'polypeptide(L)'
;MKWILIRHGQTQGNREHRYIGCRTDEPLCPEGIAALQGKSYPPAGKVYVSPLRRCLETASLLYPGVPTEVVEDFRECDFGDWENKNYAELNGREDYQAWIDSGGEKPFPGGESRAEFAARCVRAFDELLTRNLQEDCAIIAHGGTIMAIMERYAQPKGNYYDFQARNGNGYILSEDSRYTVL
;
A
#
# COMPACT_ATOMS: atom_id res chain seq x y z
N MET A 1 15.59 -14.35 5.32
CA MET A 1 15.19 -12.93 5.24
C MET A 1 13.68 -12.83 5.11
N LYS A 2 13.07 -11.77 5.64
CA LYS A 2 11.64 -11.51 5.58
C LYS A 2 11.37 -10.10 5.06
N TRP A 3 10.25 -9.96 4.36
CA TRP A 3 9.69 -8.68 3.94
C TRP A 3 8.48 -8.34 4.82
N ILE A 4 8.55 -7.25 5.56
CA ILE A 4 7.49 -6.78 6.45
C ILE A 4 6.71 -5.71 5.69
N LEU A 5 5.58 -6.09 5.10
CA LEU A 5 4.74 -5.22 4.28
C LEU A 5 3.71 -4.53 5.18
N ILE A 6 3.78 -3.21 5.33
CA ILE A 6 2.91 -2.44 6.23
C ILE A 6 2.17 -1.36 5.44
N ARG A 7 0.85 -1.36 5.53
CA ARG A 7 0.05 -0.25 5.06
C ARG A 7 0.23 0.95 5.98
N HIS A 8 0.46 2.12 5.41
CA HIS A 8 0.58 3.38 6.17
C HIS A 8 -0.52 3.57 7.21
N GLY A 9 -0.27 4.39 8.22
CA GLY A 9 -1.25 4.77 9.24
C GLY A 9 -2.46 5.49 8.63
N GLN A 10 -3.53 5.60 9.41
CA GLN A 10 -4.77 6.21 8.94
C GLN A 10 -4.61 7.72 8.69
N THR A 11 -5.22 8.20 7.61
CA THR A 11 -5.32 9.61 7.22
C THR A 11 -6.77 10.09 7.36
N GLN A 12 -7.00 11.39 7.23
CA GLN A 12 -8.36 11.93 7.27
C GLN A 12 -9.21 11.40 6.11
N GLY A 13 -8.66 11.34 4.90
CA GLY A 13 -9.36 10.78 3.74
C GLY A 13 -9.71 9.30 3.91
N ASN A 14 -8.88 8.51 4.59
CA ASN A 14 -9.23 7.12 4.92
C ASN A 14 -10.44 7.04 5.85
N ARG A 15 -10.56 7.95 6.84
CA ARG A 15 -11.72 8.01 7.75
C ARG A 15 -13.00 8.39 7.02
N GLU A 16 -12.88 9.22 5.99
CA GLU A 16 -13.99 9.66 5.16
C GLU A 16 -14.29 8.69 4.00
N HIS A 17 -13.60 7.54 3.95
CA HIS A 17 -13.73 6.53 2.88
C HIS A 17 -13.51 7.09 1.48
N ARG A 18 -12.55 8.02 1.33
CA ARG A 18 -12.19 8.64 0.05
C ARG A 18 -11.16 7.80 -0.70
N TYR A 19 -11.19 7.88 -2.01
CA TYR A 19 -10.13 7.38 -2.89
C TYR A 19 -8.92 8.31 -2.76
N ILE A 20 -7.99 7.99 -1.87
CA ILE A 20 -6.76 8.74 -1.63
C ILE A 20 -5.61 8.06 -2.35
N GLY A 21 -5.34 8.51 -3.55
CA GLY A 21 -4.33 7.96 -4.44
C GLY A 21 -3.01 8.75 -4.42
N CYS A 22 -2.34 8.76 -5.58
CA CYS A 22 -1.05 9.40 -5.70
C CYS A 22 -1.10 10.93 -5.89
N ARG A 23 -2.25 11.48 -6.26
CA ARG A 23 -2.43 12.94 -6.43
C ARG A 23 -2.75 13.67 -5.12
N THR A 24 -3.07 12.92 -4.05
CA THR A 24 -3.40 13.48 -2.73
C THR A 24 -2.32 13.09 -1.73
N ASP A 25 -1.52 14.07 -1.31
CA ASP A 25 -0.41 13.85 -0.37
C ASP A 25 -0.74 14.37 1.03
N GLU A 26 -1.71 13.73 1.68
CA GLU A 26 -2.14 14.09 3.02
C GLU A 26 -1.31 13.42 4.13
N PRO A 27 -1.20 14.05 5.31
CA PRO A 27 -0.51 13.49 6.47
C PRO A 27 -1.35 12.41 7.18
N LEU A 28 -0.74 11.74 8.13
CA LEU A 28 -1.46 10.92 9.11
C LEU A 28 -2.40 11.79 9.95
N CYS A 29 -3.57 11.25 10.29
CA CYS A 29 -4.45 11.89 11.27
C CYS A 29 -4.00 11.53 12.71
N PRO A 30 -4.38 12.31 13.73
CA PRO A 30 -3.99 12.05 15.11
C PRO A 30 -4.34 10.64 15.60
N GLU A 31 -5.51 10.14 15.21
CA GLU A 31 -5.95 8.78 15.55
C GLU A 31 -5.11 7.71 14.85
N GLY A 32 -4.69 7.98 13.60
CA GLY A 32 -3.76 7.12 12.85
C GLY A 32 -2.40 7.01 13.53
N ILE A 33 -1.86 8.13 14.01
CA ILE A 33 -0.61 8.18 14.78
C ILE A 33 -0.75 7.39 16.08
N ALA A 34 -1.80 7.64 16.87
CA ALA A 34 -2.05 6.95 18.13
C ALA A 34 -2.21 5.43 17.93
N ALA A 35 -2.90 5.01 16.87
CA ALA A 35 -3.08 3.60 16.55
C ALA A 35 -1.77 2.89 16.19
N LEU A 36 -0.84 3.56 15.51
CA LEU A 36 0.49 3.03 15.22
C LEU A 36 1.34 2.88 16.48
N GLN A 37 1.35 3.89 17.34
CA GLN A 37 2.11 3.90 18.60
C GLN A 37 1.67 2.81 19.58
N GLY A 38 0.42 2.38 19.51
CA GLY A 38 -0.14 1.30 20.34
C GLY A 38 0.23 -0.11 19.89
N LYS A 39 1.00 -0.27 18.79
CA LYS A 39 1.36 -1.57 18.22
C LYS A 39 2.85 -1.86 18.33
N SER A 40 3.18 -3.15 18.30
CA SER A 40 4.56 -3.63 18.16
C SER A 40 4.76 -4.18 16.75
N TYR A 41 5.89 -3.82 16.13
CA TYR A 41 6.25 -4.26 14.79
C TYR A 41 7.58 -5.04 14.82
N PRO A 42 7.75 -6.04 13.94
CA PRO A 42 9.03 -6.75 13.83
C PRO A 42 10.17 -5.79 13.49
N PRO A 43 11.38 -6.02 13.99
CA PRO A 43 12.54 -5.22 13.64
C PRO A 43 12.88 -5.38 12.15
N ALA A 44 13.45 -4.35 11.56
CA ALA A 44 13.99 -4.35 10.20
C ALA A 44 15.33 -3.63 10.17
N GLY A 45 16.26 -4.12 9.36
CA GLY A 45 17.56 -3.47 9.14
C GLY A 45 17.49 -2.37 8.08
N LYS A 46 16.49 -2.40 7.21
CA LYS A 46 16.23 -1.37 6.19
C LYS A 46 14.75 -1.17 5.94
N VAL A 47 14.36 0.07 5.64
CA VAL A 47 12.99 0.44 5.28
C VAL A 47 12.98 0.93 3.82
N TYR A 48 12.08 0.38 3.02
CA TYR A 48 11.70 0.90 1.73
C TYR A 48 10.33 1.57 1.85
N VAL A 49 10.17 2.76 1.30
CA VAL A 49 8.98 3.55 1.58
C VAL A 49 8.44 4.23 0.32
N SER A 50 7.11 4.27 0.17
CA SER A 50 6.45 5.11 -0.82
C SER A 50 6.81 6.59 -0.60
N PRO A 51 6.94 7.41 -1.67
CA PRO A 51 7.27 8.83 -1.55
C PRO A 51 6.20 9.65 -0.83
N LEU A 52 4.97 9.12 -0.68
CA LEU A 52 3.86 9.90 -0.14
C LEU A 52 3.99 10.11 1.37
N ARG A 53 3.64 11.32 1.81
CA ARG A 53 3.83 11.82 3.18
C ARG A 53 3.32 10.87 4.26
N ARG A 54 2.13 10.30 4.09
CA ARG A 54 1.55 9.32 5.02
C ARG A 54 2.42 8.08 5.24
N CYS A 55 3.16 7.65 4.19
CA CYS A 55 4.09 6.52 4.29
C CYS A 55 5.39 6.94 4.97
N LEU A 56 5.94 8.11 4.63
CA LEU A 56 7.15 8.67 5.25
C LEU A 56 6.96 8.91 6.75
N GLU A 57 5.82 9.50 7.15
CA GLU A 57 5.46 9.68 8.55
C GLU A 57 5.30 8.34 9.28
N THR A 58 4.67 7.33 8.64
CA THR A 58 4.56 5.98 9.20
C THR A 58 5.94 5.35 9.40
N ALA A 59 6.82 5.43 8.40
CA ALA A 59 8.18 4.88 8.50
C ALA A 59 8.96 5.51 9.65
N SER A 60 8.90 6.84 9.80
CA SER A 60 9.56 7.56 10.88
C SER A 60 9.06 7.17 12.27
N LEU A 61 7.76 6.86 12.40
CA LEU A 61 7.16 6.44 13.66
C LEU A 61 7.52 5.00 14.04
N LEU A 62 7.53 4.09 13.06
CA LEU A 62 7.69 2.66 13.32
C LEU A 62 9.16 2.22 13.38
N TYR A 63 10.02 2.87 12.62
CA TYR A 63 11.43 2.51 12.42
C TYR A 63 12.36 3.71 12.59
N PRO A 64 12.32 4.40 13.75
CA PRO A 64 13.17 5.57 13.98
C PRO A 64 14.66 5.18 13.91
N GLY A 65 15.42 5.91 13.10
CA GLY A 65 16.86 5.69 12.93
C GLY A 65 17.27 4.53 12.02
N VAL A 66 16.32 3.75 11.51
CA VAL A 66 16.62 2.70 10.51
C VAL A 66 16.86 3.34 9.14
N PRO A 67 17.90 2.92 8.38
CA PRO A 67 18.14 3.41 7.03
C PRO A 67 16.92 3.27 6.14
N THR A 68 16.46 4.38 5.56
CA THR A 68 15.22 4.43 4.77
C THR A 68 15.52 4.87 3.34
N GLU A 69 14.93 4.18 2.37
CA GLU A 69 15.04 4.44 0.94
C GLU A 69 13.65 4.63 0.33
N VAL A 70 13.48 5.73 -0.40
CA VAL A 70 12.23 6.01 -1.13
C VAL A 70 12.19 5.22 -2.42
N VAL A 71 11.06 4.55 -2.66
CA VAL A 71 10.79 3.80 -3.89
C VAL A 71 9.59 4.44 -4.59
N GLU A 72 9.84 5.19 -5.65
CA GLU A 72 8.85 5.98 -6.36
C GLU A 72 7.67 5.14 -6.87
N ASP A 73 7.95 3.95 -7.39
CA ASP A 73 6.93 3.04 -7.92
C ASP A 73 6.06 2.37 -6.85
N PHE A 74 6.33 2.61 -5.56
CA PHE A 74 5.43 2.23 -4.46
C PHE A 74 4.35 3.27 -4.14
N ARG A 75 4.28 4.41 -4.85
CA ARG A 75 3.18 5.36 -4.69
C ARG A 75 1.83 4.69 -4.96
N GLU A 76 0.76 5.19 -4.32
CA GLU A 76 -0.59 4.64 -4.51
C GLU A 76 -1.07 4.82 -5.96
N CYS A 77 -2.12 4.10 -6.32
CA CYS A 77 -2.78 4.19 -7.61
C CYS A 77 -3.20 5.63 -7.93
N ASP A 78 -3.07 6.01 -9.19
CA ASP A 78 -3.67 7.23 -9.71
C ASP A 78 -5.17 7.00 -9.94
N PHE A 79 -6.00 7.50 -9.04
CA PHE A 79 -7.46 7.39 -9.14
C PHE A 79 -8.08 8.40 -10.11
N GLY A 80 -7.27 9.20 -10.81
CA GLY A 80 -7.72 10.12 -11.84
C GLY A 80 -8.81 11.07 -11.36
N ASP A 81 -9.93 11.11 -12.08
CA ASP A 81 -11.06 11.99 -11.78
C ASP A 81 -11.81 11.64 -10.50
N TRP A 82 -11.53 10.48 -9.91
CA TRP A 82 -12.12 10.05 -8.64
C TRP A 82 -11.25 10.35 -7.42
N GLU A 83 -10.06 10.91 -7.66
CA GLU A 83 -9.17 11.30 -6.58
C GLU A 83 -9.89 12.19 -5.56
N ASN A 84 -9.71 11.85 -4.28
CA ASN A 84 -10.32 12.53 -3.14
C ASN A 84 -11.87 12.55 -3.13
N LYS A 85 -12.53 11.66 -3.86
CA LYS A 85 -13.98 11.45 -3.80
C LYS A 85 -14.30 10.18 -3.03
N ASN A 86 -15.49 10.12 -2.45
CA ASN A 86 -15.98 8.92 -1.77
C ASN A 86 -17.15 8.29 -2.55
N TYR A 87 -17.58 7.12 -2.06
CA TYR A 87 -18.68 6.37 -2.65
C TYR A 87 -19.97 7.23 -2.83
N ALA A 88 -20.33 8.06 -1.85
CA ALA A 88 -21.55 8.85 -1.91
C ALA A 88 -21.48 9.91 -3.02
N GLU A 89 -20.30 10.49 -3.26
CA GLU A 89 -20.06 11.48 -4.31
C GLU A 89 -19.98 10.86 -5.72
N LEU A 90 -19.63 9.58 -5.80
CA LEU A 90 -19.51 8.83 -7.07
C LEU A 90 -20.78 8.06 -7.43
N ASN A 91 -21.65 7.80 -6.45
CA ASN A 91 -22.86 7.02 -6.65
C ASN A 91 -23.78 7.67 -7.68
N GLY A 92 -24.35 6.87 -8.59
CA GLY A 92 -25.21 7.32 -9.68
C GLY A 92 -24.49 7.81 -10.94
N ARG A 93 -23.15 7.80 -10.96
CA ARG A 93 -22.36 8.07 -12.17
C ARG A 93 -22.29 6.80 -13.03
N GLU A 94 -22.47 6.93 -14.33
CA GLU A 94 -22.42 5.81 -15.27
C GLU A 94 -21.00 5.18 -15.33
N ASP A 95 -19.96 6.01 -15.31
CA ASP A 95 -18.57 5.55 -15.34
C ASP A 95 -18.21 4.76 -14.07
N TYR A 96 -18.70 5.20 -12.90
CA TYR A 96 -18.47 4.50 -11.64
C TYR A 96 -19.21 3.16 -11.59
N GLN A 97 -20.47 3.11 -12.04
CA GLN A 97 -21.22 1.86 -12.13
C GLN A 97 -20.55 0.87 -13.09
N ALA A 98 -20.12 1.34 -14.26
CA ALA A 98 -19.42 0.50 -15.24
C ALA A 98 -18.08 -0.04 -14.71
N TRP A 99 -17.40 0.70 -13.83
CA TRP A 99 -16.20 0.25 -13.16
C TRP A 99 -16.51 -0.84 -12.12
N ILE A 100 -17.57 -0.64 -11.30
CA ILE A 100 -18.03 -1.66 -10.33
C ILE A 100 -18.41 -2.96 -11.06
N ASP A 101 -19.19 -2.86 -12.13
CA ASP A 101 -19.67 -4.00 -12.94
C ASP A 101 -18.50 -4.79 -13.56
N SER A 102 -17.36 -4.13 -13.81
CA SER A 102 -16.14 -4.78 -14.29
C SER A 102 -15.33 -5.46 -13.18
N GLY A 103 -15.76 -5.42 -11.91
CA GLY A 103 -14.96 -5.89 -10.79
C GLY A 103 -13.71 -5.04 -10.52
N GLY A 104 -13.71 -3.76 -10.91
CA GLY A 104 -12.58 -2.84 -10.76
C GLY A 104 -11.45 -3.06 -11.78
N GLU A 105 -11.74 -3.71 -12.91
CA GLU A 105 -10.73 -3.98 -13.96
C GLU A 105 -10.56 -2.83 -14.95
N LYS A 106 -11.62 -2.04 -15.15
CA LYS A 106 -11.51 -0.84 -16.00
C LYS A 106 -10.56 0.19 -15.37
N PRO A 107 -9.84 0.97 -16.22
CA PRO A 107 -9.01 2.05 -15.70
C PRO A 107 -9.87 3.12 -15.01
N PHE A 108 -9.30 3.79 -14.03
CA PHE A 108 -9.89 5.01 -13.46
C PHE A 108 -9.92 6.11 -14.52
N PRO A 109 -11.01 6.86 -14.67
CA PRO A 109 -11.07 7.96 -15.65
C PRO A 109 -9.94 8.97 -15.41
N GLY A 110 -9.07 9.13 -16.42
CA GLY A 110 -7.88 9.99 -16.31
C GLY A 110 -6.81 9.51 -15.33
N GLY A 111 -6.85 8.24 -14.93
CA GLY A 111 -5.89 7.61 -14.01
C GLY A 111 -5.34 6.27 -14.53
N GLU A 112 -4.79 5.48 -13.62
CA GLU A 112 -4.25 4.14 -13.90
C GLU A 112 -5.33 3.07 -13.97
N SER A 113 -5.08 1.99 -14.70
CA SER A 113 -5.79 0.72 -14.48
C SER A 113 -5.15 -0.05 -13.32
N ARG A 114 -5.92 -0.98 -12.74
CA ARG A 114 -5.38 -1.91 -11.73
C ARG A 114 -4.16 -2.68 -12.26
N ALA A 115 -4.19 -3.09 -13.52
CA ALA A 115 -3.10 -3.85 -14.14
C ALA A 115 -1.81 -3.03 -14.26
N GLU A 116 -1.88 -1.78 -14.72
CA GLU A 116 -0.73 -0.88 -14.81
C GLU A 116 -0.15 -0.58 -13.44
N PHE A 117 -1.01 -0.26 -12.48
CA PHE A 117 -0.63 -0.04 -11.09
C PHE A 117 0.08 -1.25 -10.48
N ALA A 118 -0.54 -2.44 -10.56
CA ALA A 118 0.04 -3.68 -10.02
C ALA A 118 1.38 -4.01 -10.70
N ALA A 119 1.48 -3.85 -12.02
CA ALA A 119 2.70 -4.13 -12.76
C ALA A 119 3.89 -3.25 -12.31
N ARG A 120 3.68 -1.94 -12.03
CA ARG A 120 4.78 -1.09 -11.54
C ARG A 120 5.17 -1.42 -10.11
N CYS A 121 4.21 -1.72 -9.22
CA CYS A 121 4.50 -2.14 -7.84
C CYS A 121 5.29 -3.46 -7.79
N VAL A 122 4.90 -4.44 -8.60
CA VAL A 122 5.58 -5.73 -8.70
C VAL A 122 6.99 -5.55 -9.25
N ARG A 123 7.17 -4.77 -10.34
CA ARG A 123 8.51 -4.46 -10.88
C ARG A 123 9.43 -3.85 -9.82
N ALA A 124 8.94 -2.86 -9.09
CA ALA A 124 9.72 -2.24 -8.02
C ALA A 124 10.12 -3.25 -6.94
N PHE A 125 9.22 -4.16 -6.58
CA PHE A 125 9.54 -5.23 -5.63
C PHE A 125 10.53 -6.24 -6.22
N ASP A 126 10.38 -6.64 -7.50
CA ASP A 126 11.33 -7.52 -8.21
C ASP A 126 12.75 -6.94 -8.18
N GLU A 127 12.90 -5.64 -8.38
CA GLU A 127 14.20 -4.96 -8.30
C GLU A 127 14.81 -5.06 -6.89
N LEU A 128 13.98 -4.97 -5.83
CA LEU A 128 14.46 -5.17 -4.45
C LEU A 128 14.90 -6.61 -4.21
N LEU A 129 14.21 -7.59 -4.78
CA LEU A 129 14.58 -9.02 -4.65
C LEU A 129 15.94 -9.35 -5.31
N THR A 130 16.38 -8.58 -6.30
CA THR A 130 17.71 -8.76 -6.92
C THR A 130 18.88 -8.28 -6.04
N ARG A 131 18.57 -7.50 -4.99
CA ARG A 131 19.58 -6.96 -4.09
C ARG A 131 20.04 -8.03 -3.10
N ASN A 132 21.34 -8.09 -2.85
CA ASN A 132 21.92 -9.02 -1.86
C ASN A 132 21.69 -8.49 -0.43
N LEU A 133 20.46 -8.57 0.05
CA LEU A 133 20.07 -8.12 1.38
C LEU A 133 20.28 -9.25 2.39
N GLN A 134 20.84 -8.90 3.55
CA GLN A 134 21.20 -9.88 4.60
C GLN A 134 20.28 -9.78 5.83
N GLU A 135 19.40 -8.78 5.87
CA GLU A 135 18.55 -8.46 7.01
C GLU A 135 17.09 -8.39 6.60
N ASP A 136 16.20 -8.57 7.55
CA ASP A 136 14.76 -8.37 7.34
C ASP A 136 14.50 -6.91 6.95
N CYS A 137 13.65 -6.69 5.97
CA CYS A 137 13.33 -5.37 5.42
C CYS A 137 11.86 -5.04 5.59
N ALA A 138 11.57 -3.79 5.93
CA ALA A 138 10.20 -3.29 5.95
C ALA A 138 9.88 -2.54 4.65
N ILE A 139 8.65 -2.69 4.17
CA ILE A 139 8.06 -1.89 3.09
C ILE A 139 6.87 -1.15 3.66
N ILE A 140 6.94 0.17 3.68
CA ILE A 140 5.83 1.02 4.11
C ILE A 140 5.17 1.62 2.86
N ALA A 141 3.99 1.14 2.54
CA ALA A 141 3.30 1.50 1.32
C ALA A 141 1.77 1.58 1.52
N HIS A 142 1.01 1.32 0.47
CA HIS A 142 -0.43 1.48 0.41
C HIS A 142 -1.15 0.13 0.31
N GLY A 143 -2.46 0.15 0.50
CA GLY A 143 -3.27 -1.06 0.39
C GLY A 143 -3.12 -1.74 -0.96
N GLY A 144 -3.21 -0.95 -2.03
CA GLY A 144 -3.05 -1.45 -3.39
C GLY A 144 -1.68 -2.05 -3.66
N THR A 145 -0.60 -1.38 -3.23
CA THR A 145 0.77 -1.87 -3.38
C THR A 145 0.96 -3.23 -2.70
N ILE A 146 0.47 -3.37 -1.46
CA ILE A 146 0.55 -4.63 -0.72
C ILE A 146 -0.24 -5.74 -1.42
N MET A 147 -1.48 -5.44 -1.84
CA MET A 147 -2.31 -6.40 -2.58
C MET A 147 -1.63 -6.90 -3.85
N ALA A 148 -0.99 -6.01 -4.63
CA ALA A 148 -0.28 -6.36 -5.85
C ALA A 148 0.93 -7.31 -5.59
N ILE A 149 1.75 -6.99 -4.57
CA ILE A 149 2.89 -7.81 -4.18
C ILE A 149 2.41 -9.16 -3.67
N MET A 150 1.41 -9.20 -2.79
CA MET A 150 0.91 -10.43 -2.20
C MET A 150 0.23 -11.33 -3.23
N GLU A 151 -0.58 -10.81 -4.15
CA GLU A 151 -1.17 -11.59 -5.25
C GLU A 151 -0.10 -12.30 -6.08
N ARG A 152 1.02 -11.62 -6.35
CA ARG A 152 2.12 -12.17 -7.16
C ARG A 152 2.94 -13.21 -6.39
N TYR A 153 3.23 -12.98 -5.12
CA TYR A 153 4.27 -13.75 -4.39
C TYR A 153 3.73 -14.68 -3.31
N ALA A 154 2.57 -14.40 -2.69
CA ALA A 154 2.10 -15.17 -1.54
C ALA A 154 1.83 -16.65 -1.85
N GLN A 155 2.16 -17.52 -0.88
CA GLN A 155 1.76 -18.92 -0.83
C GLN A 155 1.13 -19.21 0.55
N PRO A 156 -0.12 -19.74 0.59
CA PRO A 156 -0.97 -20.13 -0.54
C PRO A 156 -1.38 -18.93 -1.39
N LYS A 157 -1.68 -19.17 -2.68
CA LYS A 157 -2.15 -18.14 -3.61
C LYS A 157 -3.51 -17.60 -3.17
N GLY A 158 -3.73 -16.32 -3.44
CA GLY A 158 -5.00 -15.62 -3.29
C GLY A 158 -5.18 -14.62 -4.42
N ASN A 159 -6.39 -14.06 -4.54
CA ASN A 159 -6.67 -12.99 -5.48
C ASN A 159 -6.28 -11.64 -4.86
N TYR A 160 -6.13 -10.62 -5.68
CA TYR A 160 -5.75 -9.28 -5.27
C TYR A 160 -6.50 -8.78 -4.01
N TYR A 161 -7.82 -8.84 -4.00
CA TYR A 161 -8.63 -8.34 -2.89
C TYR A 161 -8.62 -9.21 -1.63
N ASP A 162 -8.10 -10.45 -1.69
CA ASP A 162 -7.94 -11.31 -0.51
C ASP A 162 -6.86 -10.78 0.43
N PHE A 163 -5.95 -9.94 -0.08
CA PHE A 163 -4.83 -9.38 0.65
C PHE A 163 -5.06 -7.93 1.13
N GLN A 164 -6.30 -7.54 1.37
CA GLN A 164 -6.58 -6.23 1.93
C GLN A 164 -6.02 -6.10 3.36
N ALA A 165 -5.22 -5.06 3.58
CA ALA A 165 -4.69 -4.72 4.89
C ALA A 165 -5.38 -3.46 5.44
N ARG A 166 -5.70 -3.44 6.74
CA ARG A 166 -6.12 -2.22 7.45
C ARG A 166 -4.91 -1.29 7.64
N ASN A 167 -5.14 0.00 7.84
CA ASN A 167 -4.08 0.96 8.15
C ASN A 167 -3.23 0.48 9.35
N GLY A 168 -1.92 0.54 9.23
CA GLY A 168 -0.97 0.04 10.23
C GLY A 168 -0.94 -1.48 10.40
N ASN A 169 -1.56 -2.24 9.50
CA ASN A 169 -1.44 -3.71 9.43
C ASN A 169 -0.83 -4.11 8.09
N GLY A 170 -0.61 -5.40 7.91
CA GLY A 170 -0.02 -5.92 6.67
C GLY A 170 0.36 -7.38 6.77
N TYR A 171 1.48 -7.73 6.19
CA TYR A 171 1.93 -9.11 6.08
C TYR A 171 3.44 -9.21 6.29
N ILE A 172 3.88 -10.36 6.79
CA ILE A 172 5.28 -10.76 6.79
C ILE A 172 5.43 -11.85 5.73
N LEU A 173 6.14 -11.56 4.66
CA LEU A 173 6.40 -12.48 3.55
C LEU A 173 7.82 -13.04 3.69
N SER A 174 7.93 -14.36 3.77
CA SER A 174 9.21 -15.07 3.87
C SER A 174 9.80 -15.36 2.48
N GLU A 175 11.08 -15.68 2.38
CA GLU A 175 11.76 -16.02 1.11
C GLU A 175 11.11 -17.21 0.38
N ASP A 176 10.53 -18.15 1.11
CA ASP A 176 9.79 -19.28 0.55
C ASP A 176 8.35 -18.93 0.16
N SER A 177 8.05 -17.63 0.08
CA SER A 177 6.74 -17.08 -0.28
C SER A 177 5.61 -17.37 0.72
N ARG A 178 5.86 -18.02 1.84
CA ARG A 178 4.88 -18.14 2.93
C ARG A 178 4.70 -16.81 3.63
N TYR A 179 3.51 -16.58 4.15
CA TYR A 179 3.20 -15.32 4.82
C TYR A 179 2.44 -15.53 6.13
N THR A 180 2.53 -14.52 6.97
CA THR A 180 1.69 -14.36 8.17
C THR A 180 1.08 -12.97 8.16
N VAL A 181 -0.10 -12.82 8.77
CA VAL A 181 -0.75 -11.52 8.96
C VAL A 181 -0.06 -10.78 10.10
N LEU A 182 0.17 -9.49 9.92
CA LEU A 182 0.77 -8.58 10.89
C LEU A 182 -0.28 -7.90 11.77
#